data_a5983cbfc5d1f324a409aeef2a0c8072
#
_entry.id   a5983cbfc5d1f324a409aeef2a0c8072
#
_cell.length_a   1.000
_cell.length_b   1.000
_cell.length_c   1.000
_cell.angle_alpha   90.00
_cell.angle_beta   90.00
_cell.angle_gamma   90.00
#
_symmetry.space_group_name_H-M   'P 1'
#
loop_
_entity.id
_entity.type
_entity.pdbx_description
1 polymer ?
#
loop_
_entity_poly.entity_id
_entity_poly.type
_entity_poly.pdbx_seq_one_letter_code
_entity_poly.pdbx_strand_id
1 'polypeptide(L)'
;MLGGGSWATALTKILSENGARVDWWVRSKDDVQHLLRTRHNPRYLSAVQFDLNRVYPTNNLEDSLEEADWLVMAVPAAFVQPVLDKLSRDFLKHKRVVSAIKGMIPGKNQLVTDYVAERFRLGRHQLGVIAGPCHAEEVALEKQSYLTIGSPDTGLALDFCELLRNRYVSAHPAVDLDGIEYCAVMKNIIALTGGIAHGVGYGDNFLAVLVSNAVQEIRRFLQAINPQPRDLSASAYLGDLLVTAYSQFSRNRTFGSMVGRGYSVKSAQLEMNMVAEGYYAVKSIHELNKKLKVHMPITAAAYNILYERISPAVEMELLKEKLR
;
A
#
# COMPACT_ATOMS: atom_id res chain seq x y z
N MET A 1 3.92 -0.11 -16.01
CA MET A 1 4.14 -0.37 -14.56
C MET A 1 5.14 0.62 -14.02
N LEU A 2 4.81 1.34 -12.94
CA LEU A 2 5.64 2.38 -12.35
C LEU A 2 6.18 1.93 -10.98
N GLY A 3 7.49 1.62 -10.91
CA GLY A 3 8.20 1.20 -9.70
C GLY A 3 8.98 -0.10 -9.87
N GLY A 4 10.05 -0.28 -9.08
CA GLY A 4 10.94 -1.44 -9.13
C GLY A 4 10.96 -2.27 -7.83
N GLY A 5 10.00 -2.04 -6.91
CA GLY A 5 9.90 -2.74 -5.63
C GLY A 5 9.28 -4.13 -5.72
N SER A 6 9.18 -4.85 -4.60
CA SER A 6 8.62 -6.21 -4.56
C SER A 6 7.20 -6.28 -5.13
N TRP A 7 6.34 -5.32 -4.75
CA TRP A 7 4.96 -5.30 -5.24
C TRP A 7 4.85 -4.98 -6.74
N ALA A 8 5.66 -4.04 -7.26
CA ALA A 8 5.76 -3.79 -8.70
C ALA A 8 6.23 -5.03 -9.47
N THR A 9 7.24 -5.75 -8.93
CA THR A 9 7.75 -7.00 -9.51
C THR A 9 6.67 -8.09 -9.55
N ALA A 10 5.91 -8.25 -8.47
CA ALA A 10 4.81 -9.21 -8.41
C ALA A 10 3.68 -8.88 -9.39
N LEU A 11 3.27 -7.60 -9.47
CA LEU A 11 2.23 -7.18 -10.43
C LEU A 11 2.71 -7.31 -11.88
N THR A 12 3.98 -7.00 -12.17
CA THR A 12 4.56 -7.23 -13.50
C THR A 12 4.54 -8.71 -13.88
N LYS A 13 4.85 -9.61 -12.92
CA LYS A 13 4.72 -11.07 -13.12
C LYS A 13 3.29 -11.44 -13.49
N ILE A 14 2.30 -11.05 -12.69
CA ILE A 14 0.89 -11.38 -12.93
C ILE A 14 0.46 -10.90 -14.33
N LEU A 15 0.66 -9.62 -14.63
CA LEU A 15 0.22 -9.02 -15.88
C LEU A 15 0.88 -9.67 -17.11
N SER A 16 2.19 -9.88 -17.06
CA SER A 16 2.92 -10.47 -18.19
C SER A 16 2.59 -11.95 -18.42
N GLU A 17 2.37 -12.72 -17.35
CA GLU A 17 1.91 -14.12 -17.45
C GLU A 17 0.50 -14.22 -18.04
N ASN A 18 -0.35 -13.24 -17.77
CA ASN A 18 -1.70 -13.15 -18.35
C ASN A 18 -1.71 -12.60 -19.78
N GLY A 19 -0.54 -12.39 -20.38
CA GLY A 19 -0.41 -12.00 -21.77
C GLY A 19 -0.33 -10.51 -22.05
N ALA A 20 -0.41 -9.65 -21.03
CA ALA A 20 -0.27 -8.21 -21.22
C ALA A 20 1.16 -7.81 -21.57
N ARG A 21 1.30 -6.81 -22.45
CA ARG A 21 2.55 -6.07 -22.61
C ARG A 21 2.74 -5.16 -21.41
N VAL A 22 3.91 -5.18 -20.79
CA VAL A 22 4.24 -4.36 -19.61
C VAL A 22 5.47 -3.52 -19.89
N ASP A 23 5.28 -2.23 -20.14
CA ASP A 23 6.34 -1.25 -20.14
C ASP A 23 6.65 -0.91 -18.69
N TRP A 24 7.84 -1.30 -18.20
CA TRP A 24 8.15 -1.30 -16.77
C TRP A 24 9.21 -0.25 -16.44
N TRP A 25 8.78 0.86 -15.84
CA TRP A 25 9.69 1.88 -15.38
C TRP A 25 10.36 1.49 -14.06
N VAL A 26 11.68 1.43 -14.08
CA VAL A 26 12.53 1.21 -12.91
C VAL A 26 13.52 2.36 -12.81
N ARG A 27 13.59 3.01 -11.64
CA ARG A 27 14.38 4.23 -11.44
C ARG A 27 15.88 4.05 -11.73
N SER A 28 16.46 2.93 -11.34
CA SER A 28 17.88 2.64 -11.47
C SER A 28 18.20 2.11 -12.86
N LYS A 29 19.13 2.78 -13.58
CA LYS A 29 19.63 2.33 -14.86
C LYS A 29 20.35 0.97 -14.74
N ASP A 30 21.08 0.76 -13.64
CA ASP A 30 21.80 -0.50 -13.40
C ASP A 30 20.81 -1.66 -13.17
N ASP A 31 19.70 -1.42 -12.47
CA ASP A 31 18.65 -2.42 -12.26
C ASP A 31 17.96 -2.77 -13.60
N VAL A 32 17.75 -1.79 -14.48
CA VAL A 32 17.23 -2.02 -15.84
C VAL A 32 18.19 -2.86 -16.66
N GLN A 33 19.48 -2.53 -16.66
CA GLN A 33 20.50 -3.31 -17.39
C GLN A 33 20.60 -4.75 -16.85
N HIS A 34 20.49 -4.92 -15.53
CA HIS A 34 20.45 -6.24 -14.92
C HIS A 34 19.23 -7.02 -15.39
N LEU A 35 18.03 -6.43 -15.34
CA LEU A 35 16.78 -7.04 -15.84
C LEU A 35 16.90 -7.47 -17.31
N LEU A 36 17.43 -6.62 -18.18
CA LEU A 36 17.60 -6.92 -19.60
C LEU A 36 18.59 -8.08 -19.83
N ARG A 37 19.63 -8.20 -19.01
CA ARG A 37 20.66 -9.24 -19.15
C ARG A 37 20.23 -10.56 -18.54
N THR A 38 19.65 -10.53 -17.33
CA THR A 38 19.40 -11.74 -16.52
C THR A 38 17.94 -12.17 -16.50
N ARG A 39 17.02 -11.29 -16.92
CA ARG A 39 15.55 -11.47 -16.83
C ARG A 39 15.02 -11.55 -15.40
N HIS A 40 15.79 -11.10 -14.41
CA HIS A 40 15.43 -11.12 -13.00
C HIS A 40 15.59 -9.72 -12.38
N ASN A 41 14.71 -9.40 -11.42
CA ASN A 41 14.91 -8.19 -10.61
C ASN A 41 16.08 -8.41 -9.64
N PRO A 42 17.11 -7.52 -9.61
CA PRO A 42 18.29 -7.73 -8.78
C PRO A 42 18.05 -7.61 -7.29
N ARG A 43 16.98 -6.94 -6.89
CA ARG A 43 16.75 -6.57 -5.48
C ARG A 43 15.54 -7.24 -4.85
N TYR A 44 14.53 -7.58 -5.66
CA TYR A 44 13.24 -8.04 -5.15
C TYR A 44 12.75 -9.24 -5.95
N LEU A 45 12.31 -10.28 -5.23
CA LEU A 45 11.74 -11.48 -5.84
C LEU A 45 12.64 -12.05 -6.95
N SER A 46 13.93 -12.19 -6.66
CA SER A 46 14.98 -12.54 -7.63
C SER A 46 14.77 -13.90 -8.31
N ALA A 47 13.92 -14.77 -7.74
CA ALA A 47 13.53 -16.04 -8.34
C ALA A 47 12.53 -15.89 -9.50
N VAL A 48 11.85 -14.73 -9.62
CA VAL A 48 10.89 -14.48 -10.70
C VAL A 48 11.64 -14.16 -11.98
N GLN A 49 11.39 -14.96 -13.03
CA GLN A 49 11.95 -14.75 -14.37
C GLN A 49 10.92 -14.06 -15.27
N PHE A 50 11.36 -13.09 -16.07
CA PHE A 50 10.51 -12.33 -16.97
C PHE A 50 10.77 -12.70 -18.45
N ASP A 51 9.70 -12.77 -19.24
CA ASP A 51 9.76 -12.85 -20.70
C ASP A 51 9.92 -11.43 -21.28
N LEU A 52 11.10 -11.14 -21.83
CA LEU A 52 11.38 -9.83 -22.44
C LEU A 52 10.64 -9.57 -23.77
N ASN A 53 9.88 -10.54 -24.30
CA ASN A 53 8.94 -10.28 -25.38
C ASN A 53 7.64 -9.63 -24.89
N ARG A 54 7.40 -9.62 -23.57
CA ARG A 54 6.22 -9.04 -22.93
C ARG A 54 6.55 -7.94 -21.94
N VAL A 55 7.73 -7.99 -21.30
CA VAL A 55 8.17 -7.03 -20.28
C VAL A 55 9.31 -6.20 -20.83
N TYR A 56 9.11 -4.89 -20.87
CA TYR A 56 10.03 -3.90 -21.42
C TYR A 56 10.57 -2.99 -20.30
N PRO A 57 11.66 -3.37 -19.60
CA PRO A 57 12.21 -2.56 -18.54
C PRO A 57 12.89 -1.30 -19.12
N THR A 58 12.58 -0.14 -18.56
CA THR A 58 13.20 1.13 -18.92
C THR A 58 13.38 2.05 -17.71
N ASN A 59 14.35 2.95 -17.74
CA ASN A 59 14.50 4.04 -16.79
C ASN A 59 14.01 5.39 -17.33
N ASN A 60 13.52 5.43 -18.57
CA ASN A 60 12.83 6.59 -19.10
C ASN A 60 11.35 6.53 -18.73
N LEU A 61 10.89 7.52 -17.99
CA LEU A 61 9.52 7.57 -17.47
C LEU A 61 8.51 7.81 -18.60
N GLU A 62 8.78 8.74 -19.50
CA GLU A 62 7.88 9.12 -20.59
C GLU A 62 7.70 7.96 -21.55
N ASP A 63 8.80 7.33 -21.99
CA ASP A 63 8.77 6.17 -22.91
C ASP A 63 7.94 5.02 -22.34
N SER A 64 8.04 4.79 -21.01
CA SER A 64 7.28 3.70 -20.34
C SER A 64 5.78 3.93 -20.28
N LEU A 65 5.33 5.14 -20.57
CA LEU A 65 3.93 5.54 -20.44
C LEU A 65 3.29 5.96 -21.77
N GLU A 66 4.08 6.24 -22.79
CA GLU A 66 3.61 6.87 -24.05
C GLU A 66 2.47 6.07 -24.69
N GLU A 67 2.70 4.79 -24.94
CA GLU A 67 1.72 3.90 -25.58
C GLU A 67 0.80 3.14 -24.59
N ALA A 68 0.96 3.37 -23.29
CA ALA A 68 0.22 2.61 -22.29
C ALA A 68 -1.21 3.13 -22.12
N ASP A 69 -2.20 2.24 -22.14
CA ASP A 69 -3.59 2.54 -21.77
C ASP A 69 -3.76 2.65 -20.25
N TRP A 70 -2.96 1.88 -19.52
CA TRP A 70 -2.99 1.76 -18.07
C TRP A 70 -1.70 2.21 -17.43
N LEU A 71 -1.81 3.06 -16.40
CA LEU A 71 -0.71 3.34 -15.49
C LEU A 71 -0.96 2.63 -14.16
N VAL A 72 -0.13 1.65 -13.82
CA VAL A 72 -0.16 1.00 -12.50
C VAL A 72 0.98 1.56 -11.66
N MET A 73 0.64 2.21 -10.55
CA MET A 73 1.60 2.86 -9.66
C MET A 73 1.94 1.98 -8.46
N ALA A 74 3.20 1.61 -8.31
CA ALA A 74 3.72 0.78 -7.22
C ALA A 74 5.06 1.29 -6.66
N VAL A 75 5.26 2.60 -6.65
CA VAL A 75 6.36 3.27 -5.93
C VAL A 75 5.94 3.55 -4.49
N PRO A 76 6.86 3.72 -3.53
CA PRO A 76 6.49 4.21 -2.20
C PRO A 76 5.86 5.61 -2.29
N ALA A 77 4.88 5.89 -1.43
CA ALA A 77 4.08 7.13 -1.46
C ALA A 77 4.93 8.40 -1.46
N ALA A 78 6.05 8.40 -0.73
CA ALA A 78 6.99 9.52 -0.68
C ALA A 78 7.64 9.87 -2.03
N PHE A 79 7.65 8.95 -2.99
CA PHE A 79 8.24 9.15 -4.31
C PHE A 79 7.22 9.44 -5.41
N VAL A 80 5.92 9.40 -5.12
CA VAL A 80 4.87 9.67 -6.10
C VAL A 80 5.02 11.06 -6.69
N GLN A 81 5.05 12.08 -5.85
CA GLN A 81 5.15 13.47 -6.29
C GLN A 81 6.43 13.72 -7.10
N PRO A 82 7.66 13.43 -6.62
CA PRO A 82 8.88 13.68 -7.40
C PRO A 82 8.95 12.94 -8.73
N VAL A 83 8.27 11.80 -8.87
CA VAL A 83 8.21 11.05 -10.12
C VAL A 83 7.20 11.67 -11.07
N LEU A 84 5.98 11.92 -10.60
CA LEU A 84 4.90 12.42 -11.45
C LEU A 84 5.06 13.89 -11.84
N ASP A 85 5.80 14.69 -11.06
CA ASP A 85 6.08 16.09 -11.40
C ASP A 85 6.95 16.26 -12.66
N LYS A 86 7.60 15.20 -13.11
CA LYS A 86 8.35 15.16 -14.38
C LYS A 86 7.44 15.13 -15.61
N LEU A 87 6.19 14.69 -15.45
CA LEU A 87 5.23 14.56 -16.55
C LEU A 87 4.44 15.88 -16.74
N SER A 88 4.11 16.19 -17.98
CA SER A 88 3.22 17.30 -18.30
C SER A 88 1.82 17.04 -17.73
N ARG A 89 1.05 18.11 -17.49
CA ARG A 89 -0.26 18.04 -16.85
C ARG A 89 -1.29 17.20 -17.62
N ASP A 90 -1.18 17.18 -18.93
CA ASP A 90 -2.13 16.49 -19.80
C ASP A 90 -1.67 15.07 -20.19
N PHE A 91 -0.51 14.64 -19.68
CA PHE A 91 0.12 13.38 -20.09
C PHE A 91 -0.75 12.15 -19.81
N LEU A 92 -1.51 12.19 -18.73
CA LEU A 92 -2.38 11.07 -18.34
C LEU A 92 -3.85 11.22 -18.77
N LYS A 93 -4.19 12.27 -19.54
CA LYS A 93 -5.58 12.66 -19.86
C LYS A 93 -6.45 11.51 -20.40
N HIS A 94 -5.89 10.61 -21.18
CA HIS A 94 -6.61 9.50 -21.81
C HIS A 94 -6.25 8.13 -21.22
N LYS A 95 -5.52 8.11 -20.11
CA LYS A 95 -5.06 6.89 -19.47
C LYS A 95 -5.92 6.54 -18.26
N ARG A 96 -6.02 5.25 -17.97
CA ARG A 96 -6.60 4.74 -16.72
C ARG A 96 -5.48 4.56 -15.71
N VAL A 97 -5.66 5.03 -14.48
CA VAL A 97 -4.62 4.99 -13.45
C VAL A 97 -5.07 4.12 -12.30
N VAL A 98 -4.26 3.13 -11.95
CA VAL A 98 -4.52 2.22 -10.84
C VAL A 98 -3.39 2.34 -9.82
N SER A 99 -3.75 2.76 -8.60
CA SER A 99 -2.81 2.84 -7.49
C SER A 99 -2.70 1.49 -6.78
N ALA A 100 -1.49 0.97 -6.67
CA ALA A 100 -1.13 -0.16 -5.82
C ALA A 100 -0.36 0.29 -4.57
N ILE A 101 -0.39 1.60 -4.29
CA ILE A 101 0.33 2.25 -3.20
C ILE A 101 -0.52 2.20 -1.94
N LYS A 102 0.10 1.83 -0.83
CA LYS A 102 -0.56 1.69 0.48
C LYS A 102 -0.07 2.76 1.45
N GLY A 103 -0.12 4.02 1.02
CA GLY A 103 0.36 5.19 1.74
C GLY A 103 -0.33 6.47 1.26
N MET A 104 0.01 7.60 1.85
CA MET A 104 -0.50 8.93 1.52
C MET A 104 0.63 9.83 1.06
N ILE A 105 0.31 10.87 0.29
CA ILE A 105 1.29 11.87 -0.15
C ILE A 105 1.79 12.65 1.07
N PRO A 106 3.08 12.52 1.43
CA PRO A 106 3.62 13.20 2.60
C PRO A 106 3.48 14.71 2.51
N GLY A 107 3.13 15.35 3.62
CA GLY A 107 2.96 16.81 3.69
C GLY A 107 1.65 17.34 3.11
N LYS A 108 1.02 16.62 2.17
CA LYS A 108 -0.32 16.96 1.66
C LYS A 108 -1.43 16.27 2.43
N ASN A 109 -1.12 15.15 3.11
CA ASN A 109 -2.09 14.31 3.81
C ASN A 109 -3.28 13.89 2.92
N GLN A 110 -2.97 13.56 1.67
CA GLN A 110 -3.92 13.30 0.59
C GLN A 110 -3.73 11.86 0.10
N LEU A 111 -4.81 11.20 -0.29
CA LEU A 111 -4.74 9.91 -0.98
C LEU A 111 -3.96 10.04 -2.29
N VAL A 112 -3.33 8.97 -2.73
CA VAL A 112 -2.56 8.97 -3.99
C VAL A 112 -3.48 9.20 -5.18
N THR A 113 -4.68 8.58 -5.18
CA THR A 113 -5.66 8.75 -6.25
C THR A 113 -6.17 10.19 -6.33
N ASP A 114 -6.45 10.84 -5.20
CA ASP A 114 -6.86 12.26 -5.16
C ASP A 114 -5.75 13.19 -5.68
N TYR A 115 -4.49 12.92 -5.26
CA TYR A 115 -3.34 13.69 -5.77
C TYR A 115 -3.20 13.56 -7.28
N VAL A 116 -3.35 12.37 -7.84
CA VAL A 116 -3.25 12.12 -9.28
C VAL A 116 -4.40 12.79 -10.02
N ALA A 117 -5.63 12.70 -9.50
CA ALA A 117 -6.80 13.37 -10.05
C ALA A 117 -6.58 14.90 -10.17
N GLU A 118 -6.12 15.52 -9.07
CA GLU A 118 -5.85 16.95 -9.02
C GLU A 118 -4.70 17.36 -9.95
N ARG A 119 -3.57 16.65 -9.90
CA ARG A 119 -2.34 16.96 -10.63
C ARG A 119 -2.55 16.90 -12.15
N PHE A 120 -3.30 15.90 -12.62
CA PHE A 120 -3.50 15.61 -14.06
C PHE A 120 -4.91 15.94 -14.55
N ARG A 121 -5.77 16.52 -13.71
CA ARG A 121 -7.18 16.83 -14.03
C ARG A 121 -7.97 15.62 -14.52
N LEU A 122 -7.75 14.47 -13.89
CA LEU A 122 -8.45 13.24 -14.25
C LEU A 122 -9.83 13.18 -13.58
N GLY A 123 -10.79 12.59 -14.29
CA GLY A 123 -12.06 12.19 -13.70
C GLY A 123 -11.88 10.99 -12.79
N ARG A 124 -12.68 10.91 -11.73
CA ARG A 124 -12.61 9.75 -10.79
C ARG A 124 -12.90 8.41 -11.48
N HIS A 125 -13.65 8.42 -12.58
CA HIS A 125 -13.92 7.25 -13.41
C HIS A 125 -12.67 6.67 -14.10
N GLN A 126 -11.56 7.42 -14.15
CA GLN A 126 -10.27 6.96 -14.69
C GLN A 126 -9.36 6.34 -13.62
N LEU A 127 -9.81 6.32 -12.35
CA LEU A 127 -8.99 5.94 -11.20
C LEU A 127 -9.42 4.62 -10.60
N GLY A 128 -8.44 3.83 -10.21
CA GLY A 128 -8.64 2.60 -9.45
C GLY A 128 -7.58 2.42 -8.37
N VAL A 129 -7.86 1.53 -7.43
CA VAL A 129 -6.94 1.11 -6.37
C VAL A 129 -6.90 -0.41 -6.27
N ILE A 130 -5.73 -0.97 -6.00
CA ILE A 130 -5.53 -2.40 -5.72
C ILE A 130 -5.36 -2.59 -4.22
N ALA A 131 -6.20 -3.43 -3.62
CA ALA A 131 -6.09 -3.86 -2.23
C ALA A 131 -6.39 -5.36 -2.09
N GLY A 132 -6.34 -5.86 -0.87
CA GLY A 132 -6.64 -7.26 -0.54
C GLY A 132 -5.44 -8.01 0.05
N PRO A 133 -5.69 -9.19 0.65
CA PRO A 133 -4.67 -10.03 1.27
C PRO A 133 -3.74 -10.63 0.22
N CYS A 134 -2.61 -9.96 -0.01
CA CYS A 134 -1.67 -10.34 -1.06
C CYS A 134 -0.27 -9.82 -0.74
N HIS A 135 0.62 -10.72 -0.36
CA HIS A 135 2.05 -10.40 -0.23
C HIS A 135 2.80 -10.72 -1.52
N ALA A 136 3.69 -9.83 -1.92
CA ALA A 136 4.47 -9.97 -3.14
C ALA A 136 5.30 -11.28 -3.15
N GLU A 137 5.80 -11.67 -1.99
CA GLU A 137 6.57 -12.90 -1.78
C GLU A 137 5.72 -14.15 -2.04
N GLU A 138 4.45 -14.15 -1.62
CA GLU A 138 3.51 -15.24 -1.87
C GLU A 138 3.09 -15.31 -3.34
N VAL A 139 2.89 -14.16 -3.98
CA VAL A 139 2.64 -14.09 -5.43
C VAL A 139 3.82 -14.66 -6.21
N ALA A 140 5.06 -14.35 -5.81
CA ALA A 140 6.24 -14.91 -6.46
C ALA A 140 6.30 -16.43 -6.38
N LEU A 141 5.76 -17.01 -5.29
CA LEU A 141 5.62 -18.45 -5.07
C LEU A 141 4.31 -19.04 -5.61
N GLU A 142 3.52 -18.23 -6.32
CA GLU A 142 2.22 -18.62 -6.90
C GLU A 142 1.22 -19.17 -5.88
N LYS A 143 1.29 -18.65 -4.64
CA LYS A 143 0.30 -18.93 -3.61
C LYS A 143 -1.00 -18.21 -3.92
N GLN A 144 -2.12 -18.86 -3.58
CA GLN A 144 -3.45 -18.27 -3.80
C GLN A 144 -3.56 -16.90 -3.16
N SER A 145 -3.83 -15.90 -3.99
CA SER A 145 -3.90 -14.50 -3.63
C SER A 145 -5.23 -13.88 -4.03
N TYR A 146 -5.72 -12.95 -3.24
CA TYR A 146 -7.02 -12.31 -3.46
C TYR A 146 -6.83 -10.80 -3.56
N LEU A 147 -7.27 -10.24 -4.69
CA LEU A 147 -7.20 -8.82 -4.95
C LEU A 147 -8.59 -8.22 -5.12
N THR A 148 -8.74 -7.00 -4.69
CA THR A 148 -9.93 -6.18 -4.94
C THR A 148 -9.51 -4.93 -5.67
N ILE A 149 -10.23 -4.61 -6.74
CA ILE A 149 -10.03 -3.41 -7.55
C ILE A 149 -11.14 -2.43 -7.22
N GLY A 150 -10.80 -1.40 -6.46
CA GLY A 150 -11.73 -0.33 -6.10
C GLY A 150 -11.74 0.77 -7.15
N SER A 151 -12.90 1.07 -7.73
CA SER A 151 -13.10 2.20 -8.65
C SER A 151 -14.57 2.60 -8.66
N PRO A 152 -14.89 3.90 -8.73
CA PRO A 152 -16.28 4.31 -8.95
C PRO A 152 -16.80 3.93 -10.34
N ASP A 153 -15.91 3.63 -11.29
CA ASP A 153 -16.23 3.07 -12.60
C ASP A 153 -16.12 1.54 -12.55
N THR A 154 -17.27 0.87 -12.57
CA THR A 154 -17.35 -0.59 -12.53
C THR A 154 -16.69 -1.23 -13.77
N GLY A 155 -16.76 -0.58 -14.93
CA GLY A 155 -16.10 -1.04 -16.15
C GLY A 155 -14.60 -1.07 -15.99
N LEU A 156 -14.00 0.02 -15.49
CA LEU A 156 -12.57 0.06 -15.17
C LEU A 156 -12.17 -1.06 -14.20
N ALA A 157 -12.96 -1.24 -13.12
CA ALA A 157 -12.66 -2.26 -12.12
C ALA A 157 -12.71 -3.68 -12.70
N LEU A 158 -13.72 -3.99 -13.53
CA LEU A 158 -13.87 -5.28 -14.19
C LEU A 158 -12.74 -5.53 -15.20
N ASP A 159 -12.45 -4.58 -16.08
CA ASP A 159 -11.39 -4.70 -17.09
C ASP A 159 -10.04 -4.97 -16.41
N PHE A 160 -9.76 -4.27 -15.30
CA PHE A 160 -8.50 -4.48 -14.60
C PHE A 160 -8.46 -5.80 -13.83
N CYS A 161 -9.60 -6.28 -13.31
CA CYS A 161 -9.70 -7.61 -12.73
C CYS A 161 -9.35 -8.71 -13.74
N GLU A 162 -9.82 -8.60 -14.98
CA GLU A 162 -9.50 -9.57 -16.04
C GLU A 162 -8.00 -9.61 -16.35
N LEU A 163 -7.32 -8.46 -16.31
CA LEU A 163 -5.86 -8.41 -16.50
C LEU A 163 -5.10 -9.12 -15.37
N LEU A 164 -5.70 -9.26 -14.17
CA LEU A 164 -5.03 -9.83 -13.00
C LEU A 164 -5.39 -11.30 -12.74
N ARG A 165 -6.57 -11.77 -13.15
CA ARG A 165 -7.07 -13.11 -12.86
C ARG A 165 -6.24 -14.19 -13.53
N ASN A 166 -5.79 -15.17 -12.74
CA ASN A 166 -5.14 -16.38 -13.23
C ASN A 166 -5.33 -17.54 -12.24
N ARG A 167 -4.58 -18.62 -12.40
CA ARG A 167 -4.69 -19.83 -11.56
C ARG A 167 -4.40 -19.59 -10.07
N TYR A 168 -3.63 -18.56 -9.71
CA TYR A 168 -3.25 -18.26 -8.32
C TYR A 168 -3.70 -16.85 -7.87
N VAL A 169 -4.32 -16.07 -8.72
CA VAL A 169 -4.87 -14.74 -8.37
C VAL A 169 -6.35 -14.68 -8.67
N SER A 170 -7.17 -14.47 -7.63
CA SER A 170 -8.57 -14.09 -7.74
C SER A 170 -8.68 -12.57 -7.61
N ALA A 171 -9.35 -11.91 -8.55
CA ALA A 171 -9.56 -10.47 -8.51
C ALA A 171 -11.05 -10.13 -8.61
N HIS A 172 -11.52 -9.21 -7.77
CA HIS A 172 -12.93 -8.82 -7.66
C HIS A 172 -13.09 -7.31 -7.74
N PRO A 173 -14.09 -6.79 -8.46
CA PRO A 173 -14.37 -5.36 -8.52
C PRO A 173 -15.07 -4.88 -7.25
N ALA A 174 -14.86 -3.61 -6.91
CA ALA A 174 -15.60 -2.88 -5.88
C ALA A 174 -15.75 -1.41 -6.27
N VAL A 175 -16.80 -0.77 -5.80
CA VAL A 175 -17.09 0.65 -6.16
C VAL A 175 -16.47 1.66 -5.18
N ASP A 176 -15.96 1.22 -4.03
CA ASP A 176 -15.43 2.08 -2.97
C ASP A 176 -13.93 2.39 -3.16
N LEU A 177 -13.60 3.34 -4.01
CA LEU A 177 -12.23 3.78 -4.23
C LEU A 177 -11.57 4.32 -2.95
N ASP A 178 -12.23 5.30 -2.31
CA ASP A 178 -11.65 6.01 -1.17
C ASP A 178 -11.53 5.14 0.09
N GLY A 179 -12.60 4.41 0.41
CA GLY A 179 -12.59 3.56 1.61
C GLY A 179 -11.57 2.44 1.53
N ILE A 180 -11.40 1.84 0.36
CA ILE A 180 -10.39 0.80 0.12
C ILE A 180 -8.98 1.41 0.23
N GLU A 181 -8.73 2.59 -0.35
CA GLU A 181 -7.42 3.24 -0.29
C GLU A 181 -7.09 3.68 1.14
N TYR A 182 -8.02 4.33 1.87
CA TYR A 182 -7.82 4.67 3.29
C TYR A 182 -7.59 3.43 4.15
N CYS A 183 -8.33 2.33 3.93
CA CYS A 183 -8.14 1.11 4.68
C CYS A 183 -6.75 0.51 4.44
N ALA A 184 -6.26 0.54 3.18
CA ALA A 184 -4.91 0.10 2.84
C ALA A 184 -3.81 0.96 3.50
N VAL A 185 -4.09 2.25 3.77
CA VAL A 185 -3.21 3.12 4.58
C VAL A 185 -3.28 2.74 6.05
N MET A 186 -4.50 2.67 6.62
CA MET A 186 -4.70 2.45 8.06
C MET A 186 -4.22 1.08 8.53
N LYS A 187 -4.36 0.02 7.72
CA LYS A 187 -3.84 -1.30 8.08
C LYS A 187 -2.32 -1.29 8.36
N ASN A 188 -1.58 -0.42 7.68
CA ASN A 188 -0.14 -0.27 7.90
C ASN A 188 0.15 0.37 9.27
N ILE A 189 -0.70 1.31 9.72
CA ILE A 189 -0.66 1.87 11.07
C ILE A 189 -0.91 0.78 12.10
N ILE A 190 -1.97 -0.02 11.88
CA ILE A 190 -2.36 -1.08 12.82
C ILE A 190 -1.28 -2.17 12.91
N ALA A 191 -0.71 -2.58 11.78
CA ALA A 191 0.38 -3.56 11.75
C ALA A 191 1.62 -3.04 12.48
N LEU A 192 1.93 -1.75 12.33
CA LEU A 192 3.02 -1.09 13.04
C LEU A 192 2.75 -1.06 14.54
N THR A 193 1.55 -0.68 14.97
CA THR A 193 1.15 -0.65 16.39
C THR A 193 1.16 -2.04 17.01
N GLY A 194 0.65 -3.05 16.28
CA GLY A 194 0.75 -4.47 16.69
C GLY A 194 2.19 -4.95 16.82
N GLY A 195 3.07 -4.47 15.92
CA GLY A 195 4.51 -4.69 16.02
C GLY A 195 5.11 -4.07 17.29
N ILE A 196 4.74 -2.82 17.62
CA ILE A 196 5.19 -2.16 18.86
C ILE A 196 4.74 -2.97 20.08
N ALA A 197 3.46 -3.35 20.14
CA ALA A 197 2.93 -4.17 21.21
C ALA A 197 3.71 -5.49 21.37
N HIS A 198 3.96 -6.20 20.27
CA HIS A 198 4.79 -7.40 20.28
C HIS A 198 6.22 -7.13 20.80
N GLY A 199 6.84 -6.03 20.38
CA GLY A 199 8.18 -5.65 20.82
C GLY A 199 8.26 -5.34 22.32
N VAL A 200 7.18 -4.81 22.91
CA VAL A 200 7.03 -4.55 24.36
C VAL A 200 6.76 -5.85 25.14
N GLY A 201 6.30 -6.92 24.46
CA GLY A 201 6.05 -8.22 25.10
C GLY A 201 4.59 -8.65 25.16
N TYR A 202 3.65 -7.93 24.51
CA TYR A 202 2.26 -8.37 24.39
C TYR A 202 2.16 -9.55 23.40
N GLY A 203 1.30 -10.52 23.74
CA GLY A 203 1.06 -11.72 22.94
C GLY A 203 -0.11 -11.61 21.95
N ASP A 204 -0.46 -12.75 21.34
CA ASP A 204 -1.47 -12.83 20.29
C ASP A 204 -2.89 -12.49 20.77
N ASN A 205 -3.22 -12.75 22.04
CA ASN A 205 -4.52 -12.33 22.62
C ASN A 205 -4.69 -10.82 22.56
N PHE A 206 -3.66 -10.06 22.90
CA PHE A 206 -3.68 -8.60 22.78
C PHE A 206 -3.79 -8.17 21.32
N LEU A 207 -3.03 -8.82 20.41
CA LEU A 207 -3.09 -8.50 18.99
C LEU A 207 -4.49 -8.74 18.41
N ALA A 208 -5.18 -9.79 18.83
CA ALA A 208 -6.55 -10.06 18.40
C ALA A 208 -7.52 -8.95 18.85
N VAL A 209 -7.40 -8.49 20.11
CA VAL A 209 -8.19 -7.37 20.63
C VAL A 209 -7.85 -6.06 19.92
N LEU A 210 -6.55 -5.81 19.67
CA LEU A 210 -6.09 -4.65 18.93
C LEU A 210 -6.72 -4.61 17.52
N VAL A 211 -6.70 -5.73 16.79
CA VAL A 211 -7.27 -5.83 15.43
C VAL A 211 -8.80 -5.64 15.46
N SER A 212 -9.51 -6.22 16.44
CA SER A 212 -10.95 -6.02 16.59
C SER A 212 -11.31 -4.54 16.81
N ASN A 213 -10.56 -3.86 17.67
CA ASN A 213 -10.73 -2.41 17.90
C ASN A 213 -10.30 -1.57 16.70
N ALA A 214 -9.29 -2.03 15.94
CA ALA A 214 -8.84 -1.37 14.73
C ALA A 214 -9.94 -1.32 13.66
N VAL A 215 -10.71 -2.40 13.47
CA VAL A 215 -11.87 -2.40 12.55
C VAL A 215 -12.90 -1.34 12.95
N GLN A 216 -13.15 -1.17 14.25
CA GLN A 216 -14.05 -0.14 14.74
C GLN A 216 -13.47 1.27 14.55
N GLU A 217 -12.17 1.45 14.75
CA GLU A 217 -11.47 2.72 14.49
C GLU A 217 -11.55 3.11 13.02
N ILE A 218 -11.25 2.17 12.11
CA ILE A 218 -11.39 2.33 10.66
C ILE A 218 -12.84 2.70 10.29
N ARG A 219 -13.83 2.00 10.85
CA ARG A 219 -15.26 2.30 10.60
C ARG A 219 -15.59 3.74 10.95
N ARG A 220 -15.22 4.19 12.16
CA ARG A 220 -15.48 5.57 12.60
C ARG A 220 -14.81 6.59 11.70
N PHE A 221 -13.54 6.35 11.33
CA PHE A 221 -12.80 7.25 10.46
C PHE A 221 -13.43 7.34 9.07
N LEU A 222 -13.72 6.19 8.44
CA LEU A 222 -14.35 6.16 7.11
C LEU A 222 -15.75 6.80 7.11
N GLN A 223 -16.53 6.60 8.18
CA GLN A 223 -17.83 7.23 8.31
C GLN A 223 -17.73 8.76 8.41
N ALA A 224 -16.67 9.29 9.02
CA ALA A 224 -16.47 10.72 9.15
C ALA A 224 -15.93 11.38 7.88
N ILE A 225 -15.08 10.68 7.10
CA ILE A 225 -14.41 11.26 5.93
C ILE A 225 -15.17 11.04 4.63
N ASN A 226 -15.82 9.90 4.49
CA ASN A 226 -16.58 9.51 3.29
C ASN A 226 -17.72 8.57 3.72
N PRO A 227 -18.86 9.13 4.19
CA PRO A 227 -19.98 8.34 4.71
C PRO A 227 -20.69 7.58 3.60
N GLN A 228 -20.61 6.24 3.64
CA GLN A 228 -21.39 5.33 2.79
C GLN A 228 -21.46 3.94 3.45
N PRO A 229 -22.43 3.10 3.08
CA PRO A 229 -22.49 1.71 3.54
C PRO A 229 -21.26 0.94 3.08
N ARG A 230 -20.64 0.18 4.03
CA ARG A 230 -19.47 -0.66 3.76
C ARG A 230 -19.55 -1.95 4.56
N ASP A 231 -19.27 -3.05 3.90
CA ASP A 231 -18.97 -4.31 4.59
C ASP A 231 -17.46 -4.37 4.89
N LEU A 232 -17.08 -3.95 6.09
CA LEU A 232 -15.70 -3.98 6.52
C LEU A 232 -15.17 -5.40 6.78
N SER A 233 -16.02 -6.44 6.73
CA SER A 233 -15.59 -7.84 6.80
C SER A 233 -15.03 -8.37 5.48
N ALA A 234 -15.25 -7.66 4.36
CA ALA A 234 -14.75 -8.06 3.06
C ALA A 234 -13.22 -8.07 2.96
N SER A 235 -12.72 -8.83 2.00
CA SER A 235 -11.27 -9.11 1.83
C SER A 235 -10.41 -7.85 1.67
N ALA A 236 -10.92 -6.81 1.01
CA ALA A 236 -10.21 -5.55 0.81
C ALA A 236 -9.97 -4.77 2.12
N TYR A 237 -10.79 -5.02 3.15
CA TYR A 237 -10.72 -4.36 4.45
C TYR A 237 -10.15 -5.30 5.50
N LEU A 238 -10.97 -6.16 6.08
CA LEU A 238 -10.53 -7.06 7.17
C LEU A 238 -9.48 -8.07 6.70
N GLY A 239 -9.63 -8.66 5.51
CA GLY A 239 -8.66 -9.63 5.00
C GLY A 239 -7.27 -9.04 4.84
N ASP A 240 -7.18 -7.83 4.23
CA ASP A 240 -5.90 -7.12 4.03
C ASP A 240 -5.30 -6.62 5.36
N LEU A 241 -6.16 -6.25 6.33
CA LEU A 241 -5.74 -5.91 7.68
C LEU A 241 -5.13 -7.13 8.40
N LEU A 242 -5.83 -8.27 8.40
CA LEU A 242 -5.38 -9.49 9.08
C LEU A 242 -4.04 -9.98 8.53
N VAL A 243 -3.92 -10.12 7.20
CA VAL A 243 -2.65 -10.58 6.63
C VAL A 243 -1.49 -9.64 6.96
N THR A 244 -1.75 -8.32 7.01
CA THR A 244 -0.70 -7.33 7.31
C THR A 244 -0.32 -7.33 8.80
N ALA A 245 -1.27 -7.54 9.70
CA ALA A 245 -1.04 -7.53 11.14
C ALA A 245 -0.33 -8.80 11.65
N TYR A 246 -0.62 -9.97 11.04
CA TYR A 246 -0.06 -11.25 11.49
C TYR A 246 1.15 -11.73 10.70
N SER A 247 1.31 -11.29 9.45
CA SER A 247 2.39 -11.78 8.57
C SER A 247 3.78 -11.38 9.05
N GLN A 248 4.71 -12.31 8.93
CA GLN A 248 6.15 -12.05 9.14
C GLN A 248 6.76 -11.20 8.01
N PHE A 249 6.14 -11.17 6.84
CA PHE A 249 6.56 -10.32 5.72
C PHE A 249 6.16 -8.84 5.89
N SER A 250 5.39 -8.51 6.93
CA SER A 250 4.94 -7.14 7.18
C SER A 250 6.07 -6.23 7.67
N ARG A 251 6.56 -5.38 6.78
CA ARG A 251 7.58 -4.35 7.09
C ARG A 251 7.16 -3.42 8.23
N ASN A 252 5.88 -3.07 8.26
CA ASN A 252 5.33 -2.21 9.30
C ASN A 252 5.37 -2.91 10.67
N ARG A 253 5.02 -4.19 10.73
CA ARG A 253 5.11 -4.99 11.95
C ARG A 253 6.56 -5.13 12.42
N THR A 254 7.50 -5.40 11.52
CA THR A 254 8.93 -5.48 11.84
C THR A 254 9.44 -4.16 12.40
N PHE A 255 9.16 -3.04 11.73
CA PHE A 255 9.52 -1.70 12.19
C PHE A 255 8.96 -1.40 13.58
N GLY A 256 7.66 -1.67 13.78
CA GLY A 256 7.02 -1.51 15.09
C GLY A 256 7.67 -2.36 16.17
N SER A 257 8.01 -3.62 15.88
CA SER A 257 8.68 -4.52 16.84
C SER A 257 10.06 -4.00 17.28
N MET A 258 10.83 -3.41 16.35
CA MET A 258 12.13 -2.78 16.68
C MET A 258 11.91 -1.59 17.63
N VAL A 259 10.96 -0.71 17.33
CA VAL A 259 10.62 0.44 18.18
C VAL A 259 10.13 -0.03 19.56
N GLY A 260 9.27 -1.05 19.63
CA GLY A 260 8.79 -1.64 20.88
C GLY A 260 9.90 -2.24 21.74
N ARG A 261 10.96 -2.76 21.12
CA ARG A 261 12.17 -3.28 21.79
C ARG A 261 13.14 -2.18 22.23
N GLY A 262 12.82 -0.90 22.01
CA GLY A 262 13.62 0.24 22.44
C GLY A 262 14.57 0.82 21.38
N TYR A 263 14.51 0.36 20.11
CA TYR A 263 15.23 1.05 19.05
C TYR A 263 14.66 2.45 18.85
N SER A 264 15.53 3.43 18.65
CA SER A 264 15.05 4.73 18.19
C SER A 264 14.41 4.62 16.81
N VAL A 265 13.44 5.47 16.51
CA VAL A 265 12.82 5.54 15.17
C VAL A 265 13.88 5.63 14.07
N LYS A 266 14.91 6.48 14.27
CA LYS A 266 16.00 6.65 13.31
C LYS A 266 16.82 5.37 13.13
N SER A 267 17.16 4.69 14.22
CA SER A 267 17.91 3.41 14.16
C SER A 267 17.10 2.34 13.44
N ALA A 268 15.81 2.21 13.76
CA ALA A 268 14.91 1.26 13.08
C ALA A 268 14.78 1.56 11.59
N GLN A 269 14.71 2.84 11.18
CA GLN A 269 14.68 3.23 9.76
C GLN A 269 15.98 2.89 9.01
N LEU A 270 17.13 3.05 9.66
CA LEU A 270 18.44 2.75 9.06
C LEU A 270 18.67 1.23 8.91
N GLU A 271 18.18 0.44 9.86
CA GLU A 271 18.30 -1.02 9.83
C GLU A 271 17.42 -1.66 8.75
N MET A 272 16.31 -1.00 8.41
CA MET A 272 15.38 -1.51 7.40
C MET A 272 15.80 -1.15 5.98
N ASN A 273 15.98 -2.16 5.13
CA ASN A 273 16.29 -1.98 3.70
C ASN A 273 15.12 -1.40 2.89
N MET A 274 13.93 -1.31 3.47
CA MET A 274 12.70 -0.89 2.78
C MET A 274 11.86 0.02 3.67
N VAL A 275 11.15 0.96 3.04
CA VAL A 275 10.27 1.92 3.72
C VAL A 275 9.10 1.21 4.43
N ALA A 276 8.89 1.53 5.70
CA ALA A 276 7.66 1.22 6.44
C ALA A 276 6.65 2.36 6.23
N GLU A 277 5.72 2.16 5.30
CA GLU A 277 4.71 3.19 4.94
C GLU A 277 3.87 3.63 6.15
N GLY A 278 3.65 2.73 7.11
CA GLY A 278 2.92 3.01 8.35
C GLY A 278 3.50 4.17 9.15
N TYR A 279 4.82 4.37 9.11
CA TYR A 279 5.44 5.52 9.79
C TYR A 279 4.88 6.85 9.28
N TYR A 280 4.87 7.06 7.97
CA TYR A 280 4.33 8.28 7.36
C TYR A 280 2.80 8.35 7.46
N ALA A 281 2.14 7.20 7.31
CA ALA A 281 0.68 7.09 7.40
C ALA A 281 0.16 7.55 8.77
N VAL A 282 0.82 7.19 9.88
CA VAL A 282 0.47 7.65 11.24
C VAL A 282 0.37 9.16 11.28
N LYS A 283 1.36 9.87 10.77
CA LYS A 283 1.36 11.35 10.77
C LYS A 283 0.22 11.91 9.92
N SER A 284 0.06 11.40 8.70
CA SER A 284 -0.96 11.89 7.77
C SER A 284 -2.38 11.69 8.29
N ILE A 285 -2.69 10.50 8.83
CA ILE A 285 -4.01 10.21 9.40
C ILE A 285 -4.23 11.01 10.68
N HIS A 286 -3.21 11.16 11.54
CA HIS A 286 -3.30 12.01 12.72
C HIS A 286 -3.62 13.46 12.37
N GLU A 287 -2.95 14.06 11.40
CA GLU A 287 -3.21 15.43 10.94
C GLU A 287 -4.63 15.59 10.34
N LEU A 288 -5.09 14.62 9.55
CA LEU A 288 -6.48 14.61 9.09
C LEU A 288 -7.47 14.55 10.26
N ASN A 289 -7.17 13.70 11.24
CA ASN A 289 -8.06 13.51 12.39
C ASN A 289 -8.17 14.73 13.31
N LYS A 290 -7.19 15.65 13.30
CA LYS A 290 -7.33 16.95 14.01
C LYS A 290 -8.56 17.74 13.55
N LYS A 291 -8.93 17.59 12.24
CA LYS A 291 -10.13 18.22 11.68
C LYS A 291 -11.40 17.40 11.92
N LEU A 292 -11.29 16.07 11.77
CA LEU A 292 -12.42 15.14 11.87
C LEU A 292 -12.84 14.85 13.31
N LYS A 293 -11.91 14.94 14.27
CA LYS A 293 -12.11 14.69 15.72
C LYS A 293 -12.71 13.30 16.01
N VAL A 294 -12.35 12.31 15.24
CA VAL A 294 -12.77 10.91 15.43
C VAL A 294 -12.00 10.29 16.59
N HIS A 295 -12.66 9.44 17.38
CA HIS A 295 -11.99 8.67 18.43
C HIS A 295 -11.14 7.56 17.81
N MET A 296 -9.80 7.75 17.80
CA MET A 296 -8.80 6.89 17.14
C MET A 296 -7.66 6.56 18.11
N PRO A 297 -7.91 5.76 19.17
CA PRO A 297 -6.92 5.50 20.21
C PRO A 297 -5.68 4.75 19.72
N ILE A 298 -5.81 3.85 18.73
CA ILE A 298 -4.69 3.06 18.18
C ILE A 298 -3.77 3.96 17.37
N THR A 299 -4.33 4.77 16.46
CA THR A 299 -3.56 5.74 15.68
C THR A 299 -2.91 6.79 16.56
N ALA A 300 -3.60 7.26 17.61
CA ALA A 300 -3.06 8.22 18.58
C ALA A 300 -1.87 7.64 19.34
N ALA A 301 -1.98 6.39 19.82
CA ALA A 301 -0.89 5.72 20.51
C ALA A 301 0.35 5.57 19.61
N ALA A 302 0.16 5.14 18.35
CA ALA A 302 1.25 5.09 17.37
C ALA A 302 1.90 6.46 17.16
N TYR A 303 1.10 7.53 17.05
CA TYR A 303 1.61 8.90 16.87
C TYR A 303 2.44 9.34 18.09
N ASN A 304 1.94 9.14 19.29
CA ASN A 304 2.61 9.51 20.52
C ASN A 304 3.98 8.84 20.65
N ILE A 305 4.08 7.54 20.30
CA ILE A 305 5.36 6.81 20.34
C ILE A 305 6.33 7.32 19.28
N LEU A 306 5.86 7.48 18.04
CA LEU A 306 6.74 7.72 16.89
C LEU A 306 7.17 9.18 16.75
N TYR A 307 6.29 10.12 17.11
CA TYR A 307 6.49 11.56 16.88
C TYR A 307 6.65 12.36 18.17
N GLU A 308 5.92 12.03 19.22
CA GLU A 308 6.06 12.67 20.54
C GLU A 308 7.09 11.96 21.42
N ARG A 309 7.63 10.81 20.98
CA ARG A 309 8.68 10.03 21.66
C ARG A 309 8.28 9.53 23.05
N ILE A 310 7.00 9.30 23.27
CA ILE A 310 6.52 8.66 24.48
C ILE A 310 7.00 7.21 24.52
N SER A 311 7.36 6.72 25.70
CA SER A 311 7.81 5.33 25.89
C SER A 311 6.77 4.34 25.35
N PRO A 312 7.16 3.38 24.47
CA PRO A 312 6.27 2.35 23.96
C PRO A 312 5.54 1.58 25.08
N ALA A 313 6.24 1.24 26.16
CA ALA A 313 5.66 0.51 27.29
C ALA A 313 4.55 1.33 27.97
N VAL A 314 4.78 2.62 28.21
CA VAL A 314 3.79 3.51 28.84
C VAL A 314 2.56 3.68 27.93
N GLU A 315 2.78 3.96 26.66
CA GLU A 315 1.68 4.22 25.73
C GLU A 315 0.85 2.96 25.44
N MET A 316 1.48 1.78 25.39
CA MET A 316 0.75 0.51 25.24
C MET A 316 -0.09 0.17 26.47
N GLU A 317 0.39 0.49 27.67
CA GLU A 317 -0.39 0.33 28.89
C GLU A 317 -1.62 1.24 28.89
N LEU A 318 -1.47 2.51 28.48
CA LEU A 318 -2.59 3.45 28.33
C LEU A 318 -3.56 3.05 27.22
N LEU A 319 -3.05 2.46 26.14
CA LEU A 319 -3.89 1.95 25.06
C LEU A 319 -4.73 0.75 25.51
N LYS A 320 -4.13 -0.18 26.26
CA LYS A 320 -4.81 -1.36 26.81
C LYS A 320 -6.11 -1.01 27.53
N GLU A 321 -6.12 0.06 28.33
CA GLU A 321 -7.31 0.51 29.06
C GLU A 321 -8.43 1.06 28.15
N LYS A 322 -8.12 1.38 26.90
CA LYS A 322 -9.06 1.93 25.90
C LYS A 322 -9.62 0.88 24.96
N LEU A 323 -9.02 -0.31 24.93
CA LEU A 323 -9.47 -1.43 24.08
C LEU A 323 -10.57 -2.24 24.78
N ARG A 324 -11.51 -2.77 24.00
CA ARG A 324 -12.66 -3.54 24.51
C ARG A 324 -12.89 -4.80 23.66
#